data_fb63265b9e60d45a1b9b1706ffa85ec1
#
_entry.id   fb63265b9e60d45a1b9b1706ffa85ec1
#
_cell.length_a   1.000
_cell.length_b   1.000
_cell.length_c   1.000
_cell.angle_alpha   90.00
_cell.angle_beta   90.00
_cell.angle_gamma   90.00
#
_symmetry.space_group_name_H-M   'P 1'
#
loop_
_entity.id
_entity.type
_entity.pdbx_description
1 polymer ?
#
loop_
_entity_poly.entity_id
_entity_poly.type
_entity_poly.pdbx_seq_one_letter_code
_entity_poly.pdbx_strand_id
1 'polypeptide(L)'
;SVVGHTGNLGQANYTASKAGIVAMSKSLAIEYAKKNINVNCISPGFIKTAMTDKLDPKFKELIISKIPSARLGEPTDIANAVLFLASDQTNYINGETIHVNGGMYMAWQTRFLNY
;
A
#
# COMPACT_ATOMS: atom_id res chain seq x y z
N SER A 1 4.05 -0.70 -0.08
CA SER A 1 4.10 -0.99 -1.52
C SER A 1 3.56 -2.40 -1.82
N VAL A 2 2.99 -2.57 -2.99
CA VAL A 2 2.51 -3.86 -3.49
C VAL A 2 3.65 -4.88 -3.51
N VAL A 3 4.84 -4.49 -3.91
CA VAL A 3 6.02 -5.37 -3.98
C VAL A 3 6.35 -5.99 -2.62
N GLY A 4 6.18 -5.24 -1.53
CA GLY A 4 6.42 -5.74 -0.17
C GLY A 4 5.46 -6.84 0.25
N HIS A 5 4.30 -6.98 -0.39
CA HIS A 5 3.29 -7.98 -0.07
C HIS A 5 3.33 -9.19 -1.01
N THR A 6 3.68 -8.99 -2.26
CA THR A 6 3.66 -10.05 -3.28
C THR A 6 5.02 -10.67 -3.54
N GLY A 7 6.08 -9.95 -3.20
CA GLY A 7 7.44 -10.30 -3.59
C GLY A 7 7.71 -10.03 -5.07
N ASN A 8 8.98 -10.01 -5.43
CA ASN A 8 9.40 -9.85 -6.81
C ASN A 8 10.81 -10.40 -6.97
N LEU A 9 11.07 -11.06 -8.10
CA LEU A 9 12.36 -11.64 -8.41
C LEU A 9 13.44 -10.54 -8.47
N GLY A 10 14.56 -10.78 -7.80
CA GLY A 10 15.69 -9.83 -7.76
C GLY A 10 15.51 -8.64 -6.83
N GLN A 11 14.44 -8.59 -6.04
CA GLN A 11 14.17 -7.50 -5.11
C GLN A 11 14.03 -7.96 -3.65
N ALA A 12 14.79 -8.98 -3.26
CA ALA A 12 14.73 -9.54 -1.91
C ALA A 12 14.97 -8.49 -0.81
N ASN A 13 15.96 -7.62 -0.98
CA ASN A 13 16.27 -6.57 -0.01
C ASN A 13 15.13 -5.56 0.12
N TYR A 14 14.53 -5.17 -0.99
CA TYR A 14 13.41 -4.25 -1.01
C TYR A 14 12.19 -4.88 -0.32
N THR A 15 11.87 -6.12 -0.65
CA THR A 15 10.76 -6.87 -0.05
C THR A 15 10.96 -7.03 1.46
N ALA A 16 12.16 -7.41 1.89
CA ALA A 16 12.48 -7.55 3.31
C ALA A 16 12.36 -6.22 4.06
N SER A 17 12.84 -5.13 3.47
CA SER A 17 12.74 -3.79 4.05
C SER A 17 11.27 -3.36 4.24
N LYS A 18 10.44 -3.57 3.24
CA LYS A 18 9.01 -3.21 3.32
C LYS A 18 8.26 -4.07 4.33
N ALA A 19 8.50 -5.38 4.34
CA ALA A 19 7.91 -6.28 5.33
C ALA A 19 8.38 -5.93 6.75
N GLY A 20 9.65 -5.55 6.92
CA GLY A 20 10.21 -5.10 8.18
C GLY A 20 9.54 -3.85 8.72
N ILE A 21 9.24 -2.87 7.86
CA ILE A 21 8.51 -1.65 8.26
C ILE A 21 7.12 -2.01 8.80
N VAL A 22 6.39 -2.88 8.12
CA VAL A 22 5.05 -3.29 8.56
C VAL A 22 5.13 -4.03 9.89
N ALA A 23 6.07 -4.96 10.06
CA ALA A 23 6.24 -5.71 11.30
C ALA A 23 6.62 -4.80 12.47
N MET A 24 7.56 -3.88 12.27
CA MET A 24 7.97 -2.89 13.26
C MET A 24 6.79 -2.00 13.66
N SER A 25 6.01 -1.55 12.69
CA SER A 25 4.84 -0.71 12.93
C SER A 25 3.81 -1.42 13.81
N LYS A 26 3.57 -2.71 13.60
CA LYS A 26 2.68 -3.50 14.45
C LYS A 26 3.18 -3.59 15.89
N SER A 27 4.48 -3.79 16.06
CA SER A 27 5.09 -3.83 17.41
C SER A 27 4.94 -2.49 18.12
N LEU A 28 5.19 -1.39 17.42
CA LEU A 28 5.02 -0.04 17.96
C LEU A 28 3.55 0.25 18.29
N ALA A 29 2.63 -0.21 17.44
CA ALA A 29 1.20 -0.05 17.67
C ALA A 29 0.77 -0.69 18.98
N ILE A 30 1.27 -1.89 19.27
CA ILE A 30 0.98 -2.60 20.52
C ILE A 30 1.62 -1.87 21.72
N GLU A 31 2.88 -1.49 21.58
CA GLU A 31 3.66 -0.90 22.67
C GLU A 31 3.10 0.43 23.15
N TYR A 32 2.63 1.27 22.22
CA TYR A 32 2.17 2.63 22.51
C TYR A 32 0.65 2.80 22.56
N ALA A 33 -0.11 1.73 22.39
CA ALA A 33 -1.58 1.80 22.36
C ALA A 33 -2.17 2.45 23.61
N LYS A 34 -1.64 2.12 24.78
CA LYS A 34 -2.12 2.68 26.06
C LYS A 34 -1.85 4.16 26.23
N LYS A 35 -0.97 4.73 25.40
CA LYS A 35 -0.64 6.17 25.41
C LYS A 35 -1.46 6.96 24.40
N ASN A 36 -2.50 6.36 23.81
CA ASN A 36 -3.31 6.96 22.74
C ASN A 36 -2.50 7.32 21.50
N ILE A 37 -1.45 6.53 21.22
CA ILE A 37 -0.67 6.65 19.99
C ILE A 37 -1.03 5.48 19.10
N ASN A 38 -1.57 5.78 17.93
CA ASN A 38 -1.89 4.78 16.91
C ASN A 38 -0.81 4.79 15.84
N VAL A 39 -0.40 3.60 15.42
CA VAL A 39 0.62 3.41 14.38
C VAL A 39 0.01 2.55 13.29
N ASN A 40 -0.18 3.14 12.14
CA ASN A 40 -0.74 2.47 10.97
C ASN A 40 0.19 2.67 9.77
N CYS A 41 0.05 1.81 8.78
CA CYS A 41 0.80 1.88 7.54
C CYS A 41 -0.14 2.16 6.36
N ILE A 42 0.41 2.82 5.35
CA ILE A 42 -0.23 2.93 4.04
C ILE A 42 0.67 2.26 3.03
N SER A 43 0.08 1.40 2.22
CA SER A 43 0.77 0.66 1.18
C SER A 43 0.25 1.10 -0.19
N PRO A 44 0.92 2.04 -0.86
CA PRO A 44 0.53 2.49 -2.18
C PRO A 44 0.79 1.42 -3.25
N GLY A 45 -0.06 1.41 -4.26
CA GLY A 45 0.21 0.71 -5.50
C GLY A 45 0.98 1.60 -6.47
N PHE A 46 0.61 1.57 -7.75
CA PHE A 46 1.20 2.45 -8.76
C PHE A 46 0.54 3.82 -8.76
N ILE A 47 1.31 4.82 -8.37
CA ILE A 47 0.85 6.20 -8.23
C ILE A 47 1.53 7.04 -9.30
N LYS A 48 0.77 7.95 -9.91
CA LYS A 48 1.26 8.88 -10.91
C LYS A 48 2.30 9.81 -10.28
N THR A 49 3.50 9.80 -10.86
CA THR A 49 4.63 10.62 -10.46
C THR A 49 5.36 11.13 -11.69
N ALA A 50 6.34 12.02 -11.50
CA ALA A 50 7.20 12.44 -12.60
C ALA A 50 7.93 11.24 -13.25
N MET A 51 8.28 10.21 -12.46
CA MET A 51 8.90 8.99 -12.98
C MET A 51 7.96 8.19 -13.87
N THR A 52 6.69 8.04 -13.49
CA THR A 52 5.71 7.30 -14.29
C THR A 52 5.38 8.03 -15.60
N ASP A 53 5.43 9.36 -15.60
CA ASP A 53 5.20 10.17 -16.80
C ASP A 53 6.30 9.98 -17.83
N LYS A 54 7.50 9.55 -17.43
CA LYS A 54 8.64 9.28 -18.31
C LYS A 54 8.67 7.85 -18.84
N LEU A 55 7.77 6.98 -18.40
CA LEU A 55 7.72 5.61 -18.87
C LEU A 55 7.25 5.55 -20.32
N ASP A 56 7.76 4.54 -21.06
CA ASP A 56 7.26 4.19 -22.38
C ASP A 56 5.74 3.97 -22.29
N PRO A 57 4.94 4.58 -23.21
CA PRO A 57 3.49 4.41 -23.22
C PRO A 57 3.02 2.96 -23.20
N LYS A 58 3.71 2.06 -23.90
CA LYS A 58 3.37 0.63 -23.91
C LYS A 58 3.58 -0.02 -22.55
N PHE A 59 4.65 0.35 -21.84
CA PHE A 59 4.92 -0.16 -20.50
C PHE A 59 3.90 0.37 -19.50
N LYS A 60 3.55 1.64 -19.62
CA LYS A 60 2.52 2.28 -18.81
C LYS A 60 1.16 1.61 -19.01
N GLU A 61 0.77 1.31 -20.25
CA GLU A 61 -0.45 0.57 -20.56
C GLU A 61 -0.44 -0.83 -19.91
N LEU A 62 0.70 -1.50 -19.95
CA LEU A 62 0.84 -2.83 -19.34
C LEU A 62 0.62 -2.76 -17.82
N ILE A 63 1.17 -1.77 -17.16
CA ILE A 63 0.95 -1.54 -15.73
C ILE A 63 -0.54 -1.30 -15.46
N ILE A 64 -1.16 -0.39 -16.20
CA ILE A 64 -2.57 -0.04 -16.04
C ILE A 64 -3.47 -1.26 -16.26
N SER A 65 -3.12 -2.11 -17.22
CA SER A 65 -3.89 -3.33 -17.51
C SER A 65 -3.97 -4.31 -16.32
N LYS A 66 -3.01 -4.23 -15.40
CA LYS A 66 -2.96 -5.07 -14.20
C LYS A 66 -3.72 -4.47 -13.02
N ILE A 67 -4.21 -3.25 -13.16
CA ILE A 67 -4.94 -2.56 -12.09
C ILE A 67 -6.45 -2.68 -12.37
N PRO A 68 -7.22 -3.33 -11.49
CA PRO A 68 -8.67 -3.46 -11.69
C PRO A 68 -9.40 -2.14 -11.91
N SER A 69 -8.99 -1.06 -11.23
CA SER A 69 -9.56 0.27 -11.42
C SER A 69 -9.17 0.91 -12.75
N ALA A 70 -8.27 0.29 -13.53
CA ALA A 70 -7.86 0.71 -14.87
C ALA A 70 -7.24 2.11 -14.94
N ARG A 71 -6.59 2.54 -13.87
CA ARG A 71 -5.87 3.81 -13.81
C ARG A 71 -4.74 3.76 -12.77
N LEU A 72 -3.74 4.61 -12.95
CA LEU A 72 -2.79 4.90 -11.88
C LEU A 72 -3.50 5.69 -10.78
N GLY A 73 -3.05 5.52 -9.54
CA GLY A 73 -3.49 6.36 -8.44
C GLY A 73 -2.90 7.77 -8.56
N GLU A 74 -3.59 8.73 -7.98
CA GLU A 74 -3.08 10.09 -7.84
C GLU A 74 -2.41 10.27 -6.48
N PRO A 75 -1.45 11.19 -6.32
CA PRO A 75 -0.89 11.51 -5.01
C PRO A 75 -1.94 11.87 -3.97
N THR A 76 -3.04 12.50 -4.39
CA THR A 76 -4.17 12.84 -3.51
C THR A 76 -4.89 11.60 -2.99
N ASP A 77 -4.88 10.49 -3.71
CA ASP A 77 -5.44 9.22 -3.23
C ASP A 77 -4.70 8.74 -1.98
N ILE A 78 -3.39 8.92 -1.95
CA ILE A 78 -2.58 8.59 -0.78
C ILE A 78 -2.77 9.62 0.33
N ALA A 79 -2.77 10.90 0.00
CA ALA A 79 -2.97 11.97 0.97
C ALA A 79 -4.30 11.84 1.71
N ASN A 80 -5.36 11.46 1.00
CA ASN A 80 -6.68 11.24 1.60
C ASN A 80 -6.68 10.07 2.58
N ALA A 81 -5.94 9.01 2.30
CA ALA A 81 -5.79 7.88 3.22
C ALA A 81 -5.02 8.30 4.49
N VAL A 82 -3.97 9.12 4.35
CA VAL A 82 -3.23 9.67 5.49
C VAL A 82 -4.14 10.54 6.35
N LEU A 83 -4.90 11.44 5.72
CA LEU A 83 -5.85 12.32 6.42
C LEU A 83 -6.88 11.52 7.21
N PHE A 84 -7.42 10.47 6.63
CA PHE A 84 -8.37 9.59 7.29
C PHE A 84 -7.76 8.97 8.56
N LEU A 85 -6.56 8.41 8.46
CA LEU A 85 -5.89 7.78 9.60
C LEU A 85 -5.43 8.79 10.66
N ALA A 86 -5.15 10.02 10.27
CA ALA A 86 -4.75 11.08 11.19
C ALA A 86 -5.94 11.75 11.92
N SER A 87 -7.17 11.40 11.54
CA SER A 87 -8.37 11.97 12.15
C SER A 87 -8.61 11.43 13.56
N ASP A 88 -9.07 12.29 14.45
CA ASP A 88 -9.50 11.87 15.79
C ASP A 88 -10.69 10.90 15.76
N GLN A 89 -11.43 10.88 14.66
CA GLN A 89 -12.57 9.96 14.49
C GLN A 89 -12.15 8.51 14.22
N THR A 90 -10.87 8.25 13.94
CA THR A 90 -10.35 6.93 13.65
C THR A 90 -9.40 6.40 14.75
N ASN A 91 -9.60 6.84 15.98
CA ASN A 91 -8.73 6.50 17.11
C ASN A 91 -8.69 5.01 17.46
N TYR A 92 -9.65 4.24 17.00
CA TYR A 92 -9.70 2.80 17.26
C TYR A 92 -9.02 1.98 16.15
N ILE A 93 -8.49 2.63 15.12
CA ILE A 93 -7.70 2.00 14.06
C ILE A 93 -6.22 2.03 14.48
N ASN A 94 -5.63 0.87 14.73
CA ASN A 94 -4.27 0.75 15.22
C ASN A 94 -3.63 -0.54 14.72
N GLY A 95 -2.39 -0.47 14.25
CA GLY A 95 -1.66 -1.63 13.76
C GLY A 95 -2.09 -2.11 12.38
N GLU A 96 -2.85 -1.33 11.65
CA GLU A 96 -3.41 -1.68 10.35
C GLU A 96 -2.53 -1.22 9.20
N THR A 97 -2.63 -1.93 8.07
CA THR A 97 -2.05 -1.50 6.80
C THR A 97 -3.17 -1.27 5.81
N ILE A 98 -3.33 -0.05 5.33
CA ILE A 98 -4.31 0.29 4.31
C ILE A 98 -3.63 0.25 2.94
N HIS A 99 -4.17 -0.59 2.05
CA HIS A 99 -3.73 -0.68 0.66
C HIS A 99 -4.48 0.32 -0.19
N VAL A 100 -3.73 1.15 -0.94
CA VAL A 100 -4.30 2.17 -1.83
C VAL A 100 -3.73 1.90 -3.23
N ASN A 101 -4.38 1.02 -3.99
CA ASN A 101 -3.79 0.44 -5.19
C ASN A 101 -4.80 0.13 -6.32
N GLY A 102 -6.03 0.60 -6.22
CA GLY A 102 -7.05 0.33 -7.24
C GLY A 102 -7.44 -1.13 -7.39
N GLY A 103 -7.18 -1.94 -6.37
CA GLY A 103 -7.51 -3.38 -6.37
C GLY A 103 -6.39 -4.28 -6.91
N MET A 104 -5.24 -3.72 -7.25
CA MET A 104 -4.12 -4.50 -7.79
C MET A 104 -3.64 -5.59 -6.84
N TYR A 105 -3.72 -5.36 -5.54
CA TYR A 105 -3.44 -6.33 -4.50
C TYR A 105 -4.58 -6.31 -3.48
N MET A 106 -4.98 -7.50 -3.03
CA MET A 106 -5.99 -7.68 -1.99
C MET A 106 -5.43 -8.61 -0.92
N ALA A 107 -5.55 -8.23 0.36
CA ALA A 107 -4.97 -8.96 1.49
C ALA A 107 -5.53 -10.39 1.63
N TRP A 108 -6.78 -10.61 1.21
CA TRP A 108 -7.47 -11.91 1.26
C TRP A 108 -7.84 -12.40 -0.14
N GLN A 109 -6.89 -12.33 -1.06
CA GLN A 109 -7.09 -12.88 -2.39
C GLN A 109 -7.09 -14.42 -2.32
N THR A 110 -8.28 -15.03 -2.45
CA THR A 110 -8.39 -16.48 -2.52
C THR A 110 -8.12 -16.94 -3.95
N ARG A 111 -7.43 -18.05 -4.08
CA ARG A 111 -7.12 -18.66 -5.39
C ARG A 111 -8.36 -19.09 -6.18
N PHE A 112 -9.52 -19.07 -5.55
CA PHE A 112 -10.80 -19.47 -6.16
C PHE A 112 -11.42 -18.39 -7.04
N LEU A 113 -10.86 -17.19 -7.07
CA LEU A 113 -11.34 -16.08 -7.90
C LEU A 113 -10.49 -15.88 -9.17
N ASN A 114 -9.56 -16.75 -9.44
CA ASN A 114 -8.79 -16.76 -10.69
C ASN A 114 -9.64 -17.45 -11.76
N TYR A 115 -10.50 -16.69 -12.39
CA TYR A 115 -11.18 -17.10 -13.60
C TYR A 115 -10.43 -16.58 -14.81
#